data_c94b17bce29641be93173a1111229123
#
_entry.id   c94b17bce29641be93173a1111229123
#
_cell.length_a   1.000
_cell.length_b   1.000
_cell.length_c   1.000
_cell.angle_alpha   90.00
_cell.angle_beta   90.00
_cell.angle_gamma   90.00
#
_symmetry.space_group_name_H-M   'P 1'
#
loop_
_entity.id
_entity.type
_entity.pdbx_description
1 polymer ?
#
loop_
_entity_poly.entity_id
_entity_poly.type
_entity_poly.pdbx_seq_one_letter_code
_entity_poly.pdbx_strand_id
1 'polypeptide(L)'
;MIIRVWGEVDGVEIPLRPLKDKPDYWYGYCDWSPNLLHMELWAENDRGARGHFDGFVKIQYIDNAKTKCRLVLYPYVIRLMRDGLPFADAGRSHRMLESETFLCGEDRRVSIAINSTDRHPFEVTNALWSLMNGDAIEASGDCEVQAIRSDYTVLKAKIQPMIANNVYTLRFSYDVNDEHLEQDVTVRVK
;
A
#
# COMPACT_ATOMS: atom_id res chain seq x y z
N MET A 1 -19.85 -8.26 -22.24
CA MET A 1 -18.65 -7.61 -22.85
C MET A 1 -18.32 -6.36 -22.05
N ILE A 2 -17.04 -6.03 -21.85
CA ILE A 2 -16.64 -4.74 -21.22
C ILE A 2 -16.87 -3.63 -22.24
N ILE A 3 -17.63 -2.61 -21.85
CA ILE A 3 -18.00 -1.48 -22.73
C ILE A 3 -17.27 -0.19 -22.35
N ARG A 4 -16.78 -0.09 -21.13
CA ARG A 4 -16.06 1.08 -20.64
C ARG A 4 -15.01 0.68 -19.62
N VAL A 5 -13.82 1.27 -19.73
CA VAL A 5 -12.77 1.23 -18.71
C VAL A 5 -12.26 2.66 -18.51
N TRP A 6 -12.11 3.05 -17.26
CA TRP A 6 -11.54 4.35 -16.89
C TRP A 6 -10.69 4.17 -15.64
N GLY A 7 -9.84 5.11 -15.36
CA GLY A 7 -8.99 5.03 -14.19
C GLY A 7 -8.00 6.16 -14.07
N GLU A 8 -7.21 6.07 -13.02
CA GLU A 8 -6.16 7.02 -12.71
C GLU A 8 -4.88 6.30 -12.29
N VAL A 9 -3.77 6.99 -12.50
CA VAL A 9 -2.45 6.58 -12.03
C VAL A 9 -1.88 7.73 -11.21
N ASP A 10 -1.53 7.47 -9.95
CA ASP A 10 -1.08 8.49 -9.00
C ASP A 10 -2.02 9.70 -8.91
N GLY A 11 -3.34 9.47 -8.97
CA GLY A 11 -4.37 10.51 -8.92
C GLY A 11 -4.51 11.33 -10.21
N VAL A 12 -3.88 10.92 -11.30
CA VAL A 12 -4.02 11.53 -12.62
C VAL A 12 -4.89 10.64 -13.49
N GLU A 13 -6.03 11.17 -13.94
CA GLU A 13 -6.93 10.44 -14.82
C GLU A 13 -6.23 10.08 -16.14
N ILE A 14 -6.33 8.80 -16.53
CA ILE A 14 -5.80 8.31 -17.80
C ILE A 14 -6.96 7.93 -18.74
N PRO A 15 -6.95 8.44 -19.98
CA PRO A 15 -7.94 8.02 -20.98
C PRO A 15 -7.62 6.63 -21.50
N LEU A 16 -8.49 5.66 -21.18
CA LEU A 16 -8.36 4.29 -21.63
C LEU A 16 -9.22 4.03 -22.88
N ARG A 17 -8.64 3.31 -23.84
CA ARG A 17 -9.28 2.99 -25.13
C ARG A 17 -9.16 1.50 -25.42
N PRO A 18 -10.18 0.86 -26.01
CA PRO A 18 -10.10 -0.54 -26.41
C PRO A 18 -9.08 -0.73 -27.54
N LEU A 19 -8.36 -1.83 -27.50
CA LEU A 19 -7.43 -2.17 -28.58
C LEU A 19 -8.24 -2.73 -29.78
N LYS A 20 -8.01 -2.17 -30.97
CA LYS A 20 -8.82 -2.44 -32.16
C LYS A 20 -8.96 -3.93 -32.50
N ASP A 21 -7.88 -4.69 -32.35
CA ASP A 21 -7.83 -6.10 -32.73
C ASP A 21 -8.07 -7.06 -31.54
N LYS A 22 -8.23 -6.51 -30.32
CA LYS A 22 -8.42 -7.25 -29.08
C LYS A 22 -9.39 -6.48 -28.18
N PRO A 23 -10.71 -6.61 -28.37
CA PRO A 23 -11.70 -5.77 -27.70
C PRO A 23 -11.74 -5.91 -26.17
N ASP A 24 -11.19 -7.01 -25.63
CA ASP A 24 -11.06 -7.21 -24.19
C ASP A 24 -9.80 -6.55 -23.58
N TYR A 25 -8.96 -5.96 -24.42
CA TYR A 25 -7.75 -5.26 -23.98
C TYR A 25 -7.94 -3.75 -24.13
N TRP A 26 -7.61 -3.05 -23.05
CA TRP A 26 -7.67 -1.59 -22.98
C TRP A 26 -6.27 -1.04 -22.74
N TYR A 27 -5.98 0.10 -23.30
CA TYR A 27 -4.70 0.77 -23.17
C TYR A 27 -4.85 2.25 -22.92
N GLY A 28 -3.92 2.83 -22.18
CA GLY A 28 -3.76 4.26 -21.95
C GLY A 28 -2.28 4.57 -21.76
N TYR A 29 -1.99 5.85 -21.62
CA TYR A 29 -0.63 6.33 -21.39
C TYR A 29 -0.63 7.16 -20.12
N CYS A 30 0.38 6.95 -19.28
CA CYS A 30 0.68 7.78 -18.14
C CYS A 30 2.14 8.22 -18.17
N ASP A 31 2.48 9.24 -17.42
CA ASP A 31 3.86 9.67 -17.28
C ASP A 31 4.70 8.57 -16.62
N TRP A 32 5.93 8.44 -17.13
CA TRP A 32 6.85 7.45 -16.58
C TRP A 32 7.34 7.87 -15.19
N SER A 33 7.34 6.93 -14.26
CA SER A 33 7.98 7.08 -12.96
C SER A 33 8.83 5.86 -12.64
N PRO A 34 10.04 6.02 -12.07
CA PRO A 34 10.85 4.91 -11.60
C PRO A 34 10.31 4.30 -10.30
N ASN A 35 9.32 4.94 -9.71
CA ASN A 35 8.74 4.54 -8.44
C ASN A 35 7.59 3.55 -8.63
N LEU A 36 7.11 3.06 -7.51
CA LEU A 36 5.85 2.34 -7.45
C LEU A 36 4.72 3.28 -7.85
N LEU A 37 3.90 2.88 -8.83
CA LEU A 37 2.75 3.63 -9.31
C LEU A 37 1.49 3.07 -8.65
N HIS A 38 0.68 3.93 -8.09
CA HIS A 38 -0.68 3.55 -7.70
C HIS A 38 -1.60 3.57 -8.91
N MET A 39 -2.40 2.55 -9.06
CA MET A 39 -3.32 2.42 -10.18
C MET A 39 -4.72 2.09 -9.66
N GLU A 40 -5.67 2.94 -9.96
CA GLU A 40 -7.08 2.66 -9.76
C GLU A 40 -7.76 2.52 -11.11
N LEU A 41 -8.44 1.39 -11.33
CA LEU A 41 -9.14 1.10 -12.57
C LEU A 41 -10.56 0.65 -12.28
N TRP A 42 -11.47 1.13 -13.09
CA TRP A 42 -12.88 0.70 -13.10
C TRP A 42 -13.24 0.18 -14.48
N ALA A 43 -14.05 -0.86 -14.50
CA ALA A 43 -14.60 -1.44 -15.72
C ALA A 43 -16.10 -1.62 -15.58
N GLU A 44 -16.84 -1.39 -16.65
CA GLU A 44 -18.27 -1.60 -16.73
C GLU A 44 -18.60 -2.47 -17.93
N ASN A 45 -19.48 -3.45 -17.74
CA ASN A 45 -19.93 -4.32 -18.82
C ASN A 45 -21.28 -3.84 -19.41
N ASP A 46 -21.68 -4.48 -20.49
CA ASP A 46 -22.96 -4.24 -21.21
C ASP A 46 -24.23 -4.51 -20.38
N ARG A 47 -24.10 -5.06 -19.17
CA ARG A 47 -25.19 -5.29 -18.21
C ARG A 47 -25.16 -4.34 -17.03
N GLY A 48 -24.26 -3.34 -17.06
CA GLY A 48 -24.08 -2.37 -15.99
C GLY A 48 -23.35 -2.89 -14.75
N ALA A 49 -22.83 -4.12 -14.79
CA ALA A 49 -22.00 -4.62 -13.71
C ALA A 49 -20.62 -3.94 -13.75
N ARG A 50 -20.14 -3.52 -12.58
CA ARG A 50 -18.86 -2.79 -12.41
C ARG A 50 -17.85 -3.63 -11.66
N GLY A 51 -16.61 -3.58 -12.14
CA GLY A 51 -15.43 -4.07 -11.47
C GLY A 51 -14.52 -2.93 -11.10
N HIS A 52 -13.76 -3.09 -10.02
CA HIS A 52 -12.79 -2.12 -9.53
C HIS A 52 -11.48 -2.84 -9.21
N PHE A 53 -10.39 -2.24 -9.64
CA PHE A 53 -9.03 -2.62 -9.26
C PHE A 53 -8.39 -1.41 -8.56
N ASP A 54 -7.79 -1.62 -7.40
CA ASP A 54 -7.03 -0.65 -6.64
C ASP A 54 -5.73 -1.34 -6.22
N GLY A 55 -4.59 -0.88 -6.71
CA GLY A 55 -3.33 -1.55 -6.43
C GLY A 55 -2.10 -0.79 -6.90
N PHE A 56 -0.95 -1.37 -6.57
CA PHE A 56 0.33 -0.81 -6.95
C PHE A 56 0.98 -1.64 -8.06
N VAL A 57 1.57 -0.95 -9.02
CA VAL A 57 2.35 -1.55 -10.09
C VAL A 57 3.75 -0.97 -10.11
N LYS A 58 4.72 -1.82 -10.38
CA LYS A 58 6.12 -1.42 -10.54
C LYS A 58 6.60 -1.73 -11.94
N ILE A 59 7.34 -0.79 -12.53
CA ILE A 59 8.04 -1.04 -13.78
C ILE A 59 9.32 -1.83 -13.46
N GLN A 60 9.40 -3.03 -13.98
CA GLN A 60 10.59 -3.87 -13.88
C GLN A 60 11.30 -3.93 -15.23
N TYR A 61 12.54 -3.48 -15.30
CA TYR A 61 13.39 -3.68 -16.45
C TYR A 61 13.83 -5.15 -16.52
N ILE A 62 13.74 -5.74 -17.71
CA ILE A 62 14.10 -7.14 -17.95
C ILE A 62 15.42 -7.30 -18.70
N ASP A 63 16.04 -6.17 -19.05
CA ASP A 63 17.37 -6.11 -19.66
C ASP A 63 18.25 -5.05 -19.00
N ASN A 64 19.56 -5.26 -19.04
CA ASN A 64 20.55 -4.34 -18.47
C ASN A 64 20.61 -2.99 -19.20
N ALA A 65 20.20 -2.96 -20.47
CA ALA A 65 20.16 -1.74 -21.29
C ALA A 65 18.93 -0.87 -20.98
N LYS A 66 18.00 -1.34 -20.14
CA LYS A 66 16.74 -0.68 -19.79
C LYS A 66 15.87 -0.35 -21.02
N THR A 67 15.96 -1.18 -22.07
CA THR A 67 15.19 -1.02 -23.29
C THR A 67 13.90 -1.80 -23.29
N LYS A 68 13.79 -2.82 -22.42
CA LYS A 68 12.60 -3.64 -22.23
C LYS A 68 12.17 -3.60 -20.78
N CYS A 69 10.87 -3.45 -20.56
CA CYS A 69 10.27 -3.46 -19.24
C CYS A 69 8.96 -4.21 -19.24
N ARG A 70 8.53 -4.60 -18.05
CA ARG A 70 7.20 -5.14 -17.76
C ARG A 70 6.61 -4.42 -16.56
N LEU A 71 5.29 -4.37 -16.49
CA LEU A 71 4.59 -4.00 -15.27
C LEU A 71 4.49 -5.24 -14.38
N VAL A 72 4.85 -5.08 -13.14
CA VAL A 72 4.68 -6.10 -12.10
C VAL A 72 3.64 -5.58 -11.13
N LEU A 73 2.55 -6.31 -10.98
CA LEU A 73 1.55 -6.02 -9.97
C LEU A 73 2.16 -6.23 -8.60
N TYR A 74 2.04 -5.22 -7.74
CA TYR A 74 2.41 -5.38 -6.35
C TYR A 74 1.28 -6.15 -5.65
N PRO A 75 1.56 -7.31 -5.06
CA PRO A 75 0.49 -8.22 -4.64
C PRO A 75 -0.29 -7.72 -3.42
N TYR A 76 0.24 -6.76 -2.68
CA TYR A 76 -0.38 -6.27 -1.44
C TYR A 76 -0.51 -4.76 -1.43
N VAL A 77 -1.65 -4.27 -0.92
CA VAL A 77 -1.87 -2.86 -0.57
C VAL A 77 -1.79 -2.73 0.94
N ILE A 78 -0.91 -1.83 1.41
CA ILE A 78 -0.69 -1.59 2.82
C ILE A 78 -1.19 -0.19 3.16
N ARG A 79 -2.05 -0.07 4.17
CA ARG A 79 -2.67 1.19 4.58
C ARG A 79 -2.54 1.40 6.08
N LEU A 80 -2.22 2.62 6.48
CA LEU A 80 -2.33 3.03 7.88
C LEU A 80 -3.79 3.04 8.31
N MET A 81 -4.08 2.59 9.52
CA MET A 81 -5.44 2.56 10.06
C MET A 81 -5.61 3.63 11.13
N ARG A 82 -6.73 4.35 11.08
CA ARG A 82 -7.18 5.23 12.15
C ARG A 82 -8.53 4.79 12.67
N ASP A 83 -8.68 4.79 14.00
CA ASP A 83 -9.93 4.45 14.67
C ASP A 83 -10.56 3.11 14.23
N GLY A 84 -9.69 2.14 13.89
CA GLY A 84 -10.11 0.81 13.46
C GLY A 84 -10.64 0.73 12.02
N LEU A 85 -10.59 1.83 11.27
CA LEU A 85 -10.94 1.87 9.85
C LEU A 85 -9.67 2.09 9.02
N PRO A 86 -9.52 1.43 7.85
CA PRO A 86 -8.50 1.82 6.92
C PRO A 86 -8.72 3.30 6.59
N PHE A 87 -7.67 4.08 6.65
CA PHE A 87 -7.74 5.48 6.28
C PHE A 87 -8.21 5.52 4.83
N ALA A 88 -9.46 5.93 4.62
CA ALA A 88 -9.96 6.15 3.29
C ALA A 88 -9.11 7.27 2.72
N ASP A 89 -8.28 6.92 1.76
CA ASP A 89 -7.47 7.85 1.03
C ASP A 89 -8.42 8.88 0.43
N ALA A 90 -8.45 10.06 1.04
CA ALA A 90 -9.09 11.21 0.42
C ALA A 90 -8.17 11.65 -0.72
N GLY A 91 -8.13 10.81 -1.75
CA GLY A 91 -7.62 11.05 -3.08
C GLY A 91 -6.55 12.11 -3.20
N ARG A 92 -5.36 11.92 -2.66
CA ARG A 92 -4.17 12.67 -3.07
C ARG A 92 -2.89 12.07 -2.55
N SER A 93 -2.03 11.74 -3.51
CA SER A 93 -0.59 11.56 -3.36
C SER A 93 -0.13 10.31 -2.60
N HIS A 94 0.20 9.29 -3.38
CA HIS A 94 0.86 8.06 -2.95
C HIS A 94 2.31 8.24 -2.50
N ARG A 95 2.60 9.27 -1.78
CA ARG A 95 3.67 9.21 -0.81
C ARG A 95 3.05 8.68 0.48
N MET A 96 2.94 7.37 0.51
CA MET A 96 2.67 6.61 1.69
C MET A 96 3.73 6.90 2.74
N LEU A 97 3.54 7.95 3.46
CA LEU A 97 4.02 8.00 4.82
C LEU A 97 3.01 8.91 5.51
N GLU A 98 1.87 8.34 5.72
CA GLU A 98 0.95 8.93 6.66
C GLU A 98 1.70 9.06 7.98
N SER A 99 1.64 10.24 8.53
CA SER A 99 2.28 10.51 9.80
C SER A 99 1.25 10.43 10.89
N GLU A 100 1.55 9.68 11.94
CA GLU A 100 0.83 9.71 13.18
C GLU A 100 1.41 10.80 14.09
N THR A 101 0.53 11.46 14.84
CA THR A 101 0.94 12.46 15.83
C THR A 101 0.66 11.94 17.23
N PHE A 102 1.68 12.01 18.08
CA PHE A 102 1.63 11.62 19.49
C PHE A 102 1.93 12.82 20.40
N LEU A 103 1.44 12.73 21.61
CA LEU A 103 1.99 13.52 22.72
C LEU A 103 3.19 12.75 23.31
N CYS A 104 4.16 13.50 23.87
CA CYS A 104 5.31 12.88 24.52
C CYS A 104 4.83 11.96 25.67
N GLY A 105 5.29 10.70 25.65
CA GLY A 105 4.90 9.69 26.62
C GLY A 105 3.51 9.08 26.42
N GLU A 106 2.78 9.45 25.35
CA GLU A 106 1.49 8.84 25.00
C GLU A 106 1.68 7.37 24.62
N ASP A 107 0.97 6.48 25.31
CA ASP A 107 0.96 5.04 25.01
C ASP A 107 -0.26 4.72 24.14
N ARG A 108 -0.02 4.39 22.87
CA ARG A 108 -1.09 4.15 21.90
C ARG A 108 -0.70 3.10 20.86
N ARG A 109 -1.72 2.46 20.29
CA ARG A 109 -1.54 1.55 19.16
C ARG A 109 -1.51 2.27 17.83
N VAL A 110 -0.55 1.89 16.98
CA VAL A 110 -0.52 2.21 15.55
C VAL A 110 -0.80 0.92 14.79
N SER A 111 -1.63 0.98 13.79
CA SER A 111 -2.05 -0.20 13.05
C SER A 111 -1.90 0.01 11.55
N ILE A 112 -1.46 -1.02 10.85
CA ILE A 112 -1.46 -1.07 9.40
C ILE A 112 -2.35 -2.22 8.93
N ALA A 113 -3.05 -1.99 7.82
CA ALA A 113 -3.87 -2.99 7.15
C ALA A 113 -3.15 -3.48 5.90
N ILE A 114 -3.13 -4.78 5.70
CA ILE A 114 -2.56 -5.46 4.54
C ILE A 114 -3.70 -6.14 3.80
N ASN A 115 -3.91 -5.77 2.54
CA ASN A 115 -4.90 -6.38 1.68
C ASN A 115 -4.23 -7.04 0.47
N SER A 116 -4.66 -8.23 0.10
CA SER A 116 -4.31 -8.79 -1.20
C SER A 116 -5.07 -8.05 -2.31
N THR A 117 -4.36 -7.61 -3.36
CA THR A 117 -4.95 -6.88 -4.49
C THR A 117 -5.87 -7.74 -5.34
N ASP A 118 -5.59 -9.02 -5.41
CA ASP A 118 -6.34 -10.01 -6.20
C ASP A 118 -7.21 -10.93 -5.33
N ARG A 119 -7.33 -10.60 -4.03
CA ARG A 119 -8.10 -11.35 -3.02
C ARG A 119 -7.61 -12.79 -2.80
N HIS A 120 -6.37 -13.08 -3.15
CA HIS A 120 -5.76 -14.36 -2.79
C HIS A 120 -5.55 -14.45 -1.28
N PRO A 121 -5.81 -15.59 -0.68
CA PRO A 121 -5.48 -15.85 0.72
C PRO A 121 -3.98 -15.71 0.96
N PHE A 122 -3.61 -15.12 2.09
CA PHE A 122 -2.24 -15.03 2.54
C PHE A 122 -2.15 -15.17 4.06
N GLU A 123 -0.97 -15.50 4.54
CA GLU A 123 -0.66 -15.57 5.97
C GLU A 123 0.47 -14.60 6.28
N VAL A 124 0.35 -13.91 7.42
CA VAL A 124 1.40 -13.02 7.94
C VAL A 124 2.05 -13.71 9.13
N THR A 125 3.36 -13.83 9.07
CA THR A 125 4.19 -14.41 10.11
C THR A 125 5.36 -13.48 10.46
N ASN A 126 6.07 -13.78 11.57
CA ASN A 126 7.26 -13.05 12.01
C ASN A 126 7.06 -11.52 12.07
N ALA A 127 5.85 -11.08 12.46
CA ALA A 127 5.51 -9.68 12.47
C ALA A 127 6.08 -8.97 13.69
N LEU A 128 7.06 -8.11 13.46
CA LEU A 128 7.77 -7.32 14.45
C LEU A 128 7.58 -5.82 14.18
N TRP A 129 7.76 -5.01 15.19
CA TRP A 129 7.84 -3.58 15.06
C TRP A 129 9.10 -3.02 15.73
N SER A 130 9.62 -1.93 15.22
CA SER A 130 10.69 -1.15 15.85
C SER A 130 10.41 0.34 15.76
N LEU A 131 10.58 1.06 16.88
CA LEU A 131 10.50 2.51 16.96
C LEU A 131 11.91 3.07 16.89
N MET A 132 12.21 3.80 15.83
CA MET A 132 13.55 4.28 15.51
C MET A 132 13.64 5.78 15.66
N ASN A 133 14.72 6.26 16.28
CA ASN A 133 15.13 7.67 16.34
C ASN A 133 16.40 7.84 15.51
N GLY A 134 16.25 8.31 14.28
CA GLY A 134 17.33 8.16 13.28
C GLY A 134 17.65 6.69 13.05
N ASP A 135 18.90 6.30 13.23
CA ASP A 135 19.36 4.91 13.06
C ASP A 135 19.30 4.07 14.35
N ALA A 136 18.94 4.70 15.48
CA ALA A 136 18.88 4.02 16.76
C ALA A 136 17.47 3.44 17.03
N ILE A 137 17.41 2.17 17.41
CA ILE A 137 16.17 1.52 17.86
C ILE A 137 15.98 1.88 19.34
N GLU A 138 14.91 2.62 19.68
CA GLU A 138 14.56 2.96 21.05
C GLU A 138 13.66 1.90 21.70
N ALA A 139 12.79 1.28 20.90
CA ALA A 139 11.90 0.23 21.36
C ALA A 139 11.56 -0.72 20.21
N SER A 140 11.27 -1.96 20.54
CA SER A 140 10.83 -2.97 19.59
C SER A 140 9.97 -4.02 20.26
N GLY A 141 9.23 -4.80 19.48
CA GLY A 141 8.40 -5.88 20.00
C GLY A 141 7.67 -6.64 18.91
N ASP A 142 6.86 -7.60 19.32
CA ASP A 142 6.00 -8.35 18.42
C ASP A 142 4.76 -7.52 18.04
N CYS A 143 4.30 -7.64 16.80
CA CYS A 143 3.02 -7.10 16.40
C CYS A 143 1.87 -8.01 16.88
N GLU A 144 0.76 -7.39 17.30
CA GLU A 144 -0.51 -8.10 17.37
C GLU A 144 -1.01 -8.33 15.93
N VAL A 145 -1.10 -9.58 15.50
CA VAL A 145 -1.59 -9.96 14.16
C VAL A 145 -3.06 -10.32 14.25
N GLN A 146 -3.91 -9.62 13.50
CA GLN A 146 -5.33 -9.87 13.45
C GLN A 146 -5.76 -10.17 12.00
N ALA A 147 -5.95 -11.45 11.68
CA ALA A 147 -6.54 -11.86 10.41
C ALA A 147 -8.05 -11.54 10.46
N ILE A 148 -8.49 -10.60 9.64
CA ILE A 148 -9.90 -10.20 9.53
C ILE A 148 -10.62 -11.10 8.52
N ARG A 149 -9.94 -11.39 7.40
CA ARG A 149 -10.36 -12.32 6.36
C ARG A 149 -9.13 -13.03 5.82
N SER A 150 -9.29 -14.02 4.97
CA SER A 150 -8.17 -14.73 4.35
C SER A 150 -7.30 -13.83 3.44
N ASP A 151 -7.86 -12.72 2.96
CA ASP A 151 -7.23 -11.74 2.07
C ASP A 151 -6.97 -10.38 2.74
N TYR A 152 -7.18 -10.29 4.07
CA TYR A 152 -7.07 -9.04 4.82
C TYR A 152 -6.60 -9.25 6.24
N THR A 153 -5.46 -8.70 6.59
CA THR A 153 -4.82 -8.79 7.91
C THR A 153 -4.44 -7.40 8.43
N VAL A 154 -4.59 -7.19 9.73
CA VAL A 154 -4.18 -5.98 10.43
C VAL A 154 -3.02 -6.31 11.37
N LEU A 155 -1.95 -5.53 11.28
CA LEU A 155 -0.83 -5.54 12.23
C LEU A 155 -0.95 -4.34 13.15
N LYS A 156 -0.74 -4.56 14.46
CA LYS A 156 -0.81 -3.51 15.47
C LYS A 156 0.48 -3.48 16.28
N ALA A 157 1.09 -2.31 16.39
CA ALA A 157 2.21 -2.01 17.25
C ALA A 157 1.77 -1.12 18.40
N LYS A 158 2.14 -1.46 19.63
CA LYS A 158 1.92 -0.62 20.81
C LYS A 158 3.19 0.15 21.09
N ILE A 159 3.17 1.47 20.95
CA ILE A 159 4.35 2.34 21.07
C ILE A 159 4.12 3.47 22.09
N GLN A 160 5.23 3.92 22.69
CA GLN A 160 5.25 5.04 23.63
C GLN A 160 6.49 5.91 23.36
N PRO A 161 6.45 6.87 22.42
CA PRO A 161 7.58 7.72 22.12
C PRO A 161 7.84 8.71 23.26
N MET A 162 9.09 8.82 23.73
CA MET A 162 9.45 9.54 24.98
C MET A 162 10.13 10.89 24.76
N ILE A 163 10.46 11.29 23.54
CA ILE A 163 11.14 12.57 23.27
C ILE A 163 10.20 13.52 22.56
N ALA A 164 9.88 14.65 23.22
CA ALA A 164 9.05 15.70 22.66
C ALA A 164 9.74 16.44 21.49
N ASN A 165 8.96 16.99 20.59
CA ASN A 165 9.41 17.71 19.39
C ASN A 165 10.34 16.88 18.50
N ASN A 166 10.17 15.55 18.48
CA ASN A 166 10.95 14.61 17.70
C ASN A 166 10.13 13.93 16.61
N VAL A 167 10.82 13.35 15.65
CA VAL A 167 10.25 12.55 14.56
C VAL A 167 10.88 11.18 14.59
N TYR A 168 10.06 10.17 14.83
CA TYR A 168 10.45 8.78 14.81
C TYR A 168 10.02 8.10 13.51
N THR A 169 10.67 7.01 13.19
CA THR A 169 10.21 6.04 12.21
C THR A 169 9.72 4.79 12.96
N LEU A 170 8.44 4.45 12.82
CA LEU A 170 7.91 3.17 13.26
C LEU A 170 7.97 2.22 12.07
N ARG A 171 8.82 1.21 12.16
CA ARG A 171 8.97 0.17 11.14
C ARG A 171 8.19 -1.06 11.54
N PHE A 172 7.36 -1.55 10.64
CA PHE A 172 6.78 -2.88 10.67
C PHE A 172 7.61 -3.78 9.76
N SER A 173 8.05 -4.92 10.28
CA SER A 173 8.80 -5.94 9.55
C SER A 173 8.06 -7.26 9.70
N TYR A 174 7.70 -7.90 8.61
CA TYR A 174 6.87 -9.09 8.62
C TYR A 174 7.04 -9.90 7.35
N ASP A 175 6.66 -11.18 7.43
CA ASP A 175 6.66 -12.06 6.27
C ASP A 175 5.22 -12.27 5.79
N VAL A 176 5.01 -12.20 4.48
CA VAL A 176 3.75 -12.56 3.84
C VAL A 176 4.04 -13.75 2.92
N ASN A 177 3.54 -14.91 3.31
CA ASN A 177 3.94 -16.18 2.71
C ASN A 177 5.48 -16.33 2.74
N ASP A 178 6.14 -16.32 1.56
CA ASP A 178 7.60 -16.46 1.42
C ASP A 178 8.33 -15.12 1.21
N GLU A 179 7.61 -13.99 1.26
CA GLU A 179 8.18 -12.67 1.01
C GLU A 179 8.35 -11.89 2.32
N HIS A 180 9.56 -11.34 2.55
CA HIS A 180 9.83 -10.41 3.63
C HIS A 180 9.51 -8.98 3.21
N LEU A 181 8.67 -8.29 4.02
CA LEU A 181 8.21 -6.94 3.76
C LEU A 181 8.52 -6.02 4.94
N GLU A 182 8.87 -4.78 4.62
CA GLU A 182 9.04 -3.72 5.60
C GLU A 182 8.15 -2.53 5.23
N GLN A 183 7.50 -1.94 6.25
CA GLN A 183 6.68 -0.76 6.10
C GLN A 183 6.99 0.26 7.18
N ASP A 184 7.38 1.46 6.76
CA ASP A 184 7.70 2.57 7.64
C ASP A 184 6.50 3.52 7.80
N VAL A 185 6.24 3.96 9.03
CA VAL A 185 5.26 4.97 9.39
C VAL A 185 5.97 6.10 10.13
N THR A 186 5.78 7.34 9.70
CA THR A 186 6.35 8.50 10.40
C THR A 186 5.55 8.81 11.66
N VAL A 187 6.20 8.88 12.81
CA VAL A 187 5.59 9.26 14.09
C VAL A 187 6.14 10.61 14.54
N ARG A 188 5.28 11.62 14.61
CA ARG A 188 5.63 12.96 15.06
C ARG A 188 5.20 13.14 16.51
N VAL A 189 6.10 13.57 17.37
CA VAL A 189 5.83 13.79 18.81
C VAL A 189 5.80 15.28 19.11
N LYS A 190 4.71 15.73 19.74
CA LYS A 190 4.52 17.11 20.20
C LYS A 190 4.82 17.24 21.68
#